data_b1b8b01927ca7b0166e9b58d442f3c6a
#
_entry.id   b1b8b01927ca7b0166e9b58d442f3c6a
#
_cell.length_a   1.000
_cell.length_b   1.000
_cell.length_c   1.000
_cell.angle_alpha   90.00
_cell.angle_beta   90.00
_cell.angle_gamma   90.00
#
_symmetry.space_group_name_H-M   'P 1'
#
loop_
_entity.id
_entity.type
_entity.pdbx_description
1 polymer ?
#
loop_
_entity_poly.entity_id
_entity_poly.type
_entity_poly.pdbx_seq_one_letter_code
_entity_poly.pdbx_strand_id
1 'polypeptide(L)'
;MRVLSVTAQKPCSTGSGVYLTEVVRSLAKMGVSQAVVAGVTREDRVDMPEGVTVYPVYFSSEKLPYPVVGMSDEMPYTSTRYRDMTEEMAGQFKAAFLEVLDEAIEKENPDIILCHHLYYLTALIRAHYPAKKVYGFCHNTDLRQMESILFERNFIRQEIPKLDRIFALQEAQKEKIKKIEYK
;
A
#
# COMPACT_ATOMS: atom_id res chain seq x y z
N MET A 1 -11.44 -17.60 5.11
CA MET A 1 -10.68 -16.65 4.26
C MET A 1 -10.00 -15.65 5.18
N ARG A 2 -8.72 -15.43 4.99
CA ARG A 2 -7.88 -14.47 5.75
C ARG A 2 -7.33 -13.44 4.79
N VAL A 3 -7.46 -12.16 5.13
CA VAL A 3 -7.08 -11.04 4.26
C VAL A 3 -6.07 -10.14 4.98
N LEU A 4 -4.98 -9.80 4.29
CA LEU A 4 -4.01 -8.82 4.74
C LEU A 4 -4.15 -7.56 3.87
N SER A 5 -4.66 -6.48 4.44
CA SER A 5 -4.72 -5.19 3.76
C SER A 5 -3.43 -4.40 3.98
N VAL A 6 -2.88 -3.79 2.93
CA VAL A 6 -1.59 -3.11 2.99
C VAL A 6 -1.68 -1.71 2.39
N THR A 7 -1.12 -0.73 3.10
CA THR A 7 -0.98 0.66 2.64
C THR A 7 0.34 1.27 3.12
N ALA A 8 0.98 2.07 2.26
CA ALA A 8 2.16 2.85 2.65
C ALA A 8 1.80 4.12 3.42
N GLN A 9 0.52 4.48 3.47
CA GLN A 9 0.01 5.74 4.01
C GLN A 9 -0.73 5.51 5.33
N LYS A 10 -0.99 6.64 6.03
CA LYS A 10 -1.82 6.63 7.24
C LYS A 10 -3.26 6.22 6.93
N PRO A 11 -3.80 5.16 7.54
CA PRO A 11 -5.23 4.87 7.48
C PRO A 11 -6.07 6.03 7.99
N CYS A 12 -7.30 6.18 7.50
CA CYS A 12 -8.27 7.20 7.91
C CYS A 12 -7.88 8.67 7.62
N SER A 13 -6.68 8.95 7.09
CA SER A 13 -6.18 10.32 6.90
C SER A 13 -6.39 10.88 5.50
N THR A 14 -6.67 10.02 4.53
CA THR A 14 -6.84 10.38 3.09
C THR A 14 -8.03 9.62 2.53
N GLY A 15 -8.49 9.97 1.32
CA GLY A 15 -9.56 9.24 0.65
C GLY A 15 -9.24 7.74 0.49
N SER A 16 -8.00 7.38 0.15
CA SER A 16 -7.56 5.98 0.07
C SER A 16 -7.47 5.31 1.44
N GLY A 17 -7.05 6.05 2.48
CA GLY A 17 -7.02 5.55 3.85
C GLY A 17 -8.42 5.28 4.40
N VAL A 18 -9.37 6.19 4.17
CA VAL A 18 -10.79 6.00 4.50
C VAL A 18 -11.36 4.80 3.74
N TYR A 19 -11.06 4.68 2.45
CA TYR A 19 -11.52 3.54 1.65
C TYR A 19 -10.99 2.21 2.20
N LEU A 20 -9.70 2.11 2.54
CA LEU A 20 -9.12 0.93 3.19
C LEU A 20 -9.89 0.59 4.46
N THR A 21 -10.11 1.58 5.33
CA THR A 21 -10.80 1.37 6.61
C THR A 21 -12.22 0.86 6.41
N GLU A 22 -12.95 1.39 5.44
CA GLU A 22 -14.31 0.93 5.11
C GLU A 22 -14.34 -0.48 4.50
N VAL A 23 -13.34 -0.85 3.68
CA VAL A 23 -13.17 -2.23 3.19
C VAL A 23 -12.94 -3.17 4.38
N VAL A 24 -12.03 -2.82 5.29
CA VAL A 24 -11.75 -3.62 6.50
C VAL A 24 -13.01 -3.77 7.36
N ARG A 25 -13.75 -2.67 7.61
CA ARG A 25 -15.01 -2.71 8.36
C ARG A 25 -16.07 -3.59 7.72
N SER A 26 -16.19 -3.51 6.40
CA SER A 26 -17.16 -4.29 5.64
C SER A 26 -16.82 -5.79 5.67
N LEU A 27 -15.57 -6.16 5.50
CA LEU A 27 -15.09 -7.53 5.60
C LEU A 27 -15.24 -8.09 7.03
N ALA A 28 -15.01 -7.27 8.07
CA ALA A 28 -15.21 -7.66 9.47
C ALA A 28 -16.69 -8.00 9.74
N LYS A 29 -17.64 -7.21 9.23
CA LYS A 29 -19.08 -7.52 9.31
C LYS A 29 -19.45 -8.82 8.62
N MET A 30 -18.68 -9.26 7.64
CA MET A 30 -18.85 -10.54 6.94
C MET A 30 -18.12 -11.71 7.65
N GLY A 31 -17.51 -11.49 8.80
CA GLY A 31 -16.77 -12.51 9.55
C GLY A 31 -15.44 -12.92 8.92
N VAL A 32 -14.86 -12.08 8.07
CA VAL A 32 -13.55 -12.33 7.45
C VAL A 32 -12.45 -12.02 8.45
N SER A 33 -11.54 -12.97 8.69
CA SER A 33 -10.33 -12.74 9.50
C SER A 33 -9.38 -11.79 8.77
N GLN A 34 -8.87 -10.78 9.45
CA GLN A 34 -8.10 -9.72 8.82
C GLN A 34 -6.95 -9.21 9.66
N ALA A 35 -5.91 -8.72 8.95
CA ALA A 35 -4.88 -7.89 9.51
C ALA A 35 -4.57 -6.72 8.54
N VAL A 36 -3.91 -5.69 9.06
CA VAL A 36 -3.55 -4.49 8.30
C VAL A 36 -2.08 -4.17 8.52
N VAL A 37 -1.31 -3.98 7.44
CA VAL A 37 0.02 -3.35 7.47
C VAL A 37 -0.12 -1.91 6.99
N ALA A 38 0.34 -0.95 7.79
CA ALA A 38 0.18 0.47 7.45
C ALA A 38 1.41 1.32 7.83
N GLY A 39 1.77 2.28 6.96
CA GLY A 39 2.74 3.32 7.28
C GLY A 39 2.14 4.36 8.23
N VAL A 40 2.76 4.53 9.39
CA VAL A 40 2.28 5.43 10.47
C VAL A 40 3.46 6.05 11.20
N THR A 41 3.17 6.99 12.09
CA THR A 41 4.12 7.44 13.12
C THR A 41 3.72 6.85 14.48
N ARG A 42 4.56 7.01 15.51
CA ARG A 42 4.25 6.50 16.87
C ARG A 42 3.07 7.25 17.54
N GLU A 43 2.78 8.46 17.08
CA GLU A 43 1.70 9.31 17.59
C GLU A 43 0.35 8.97 16.94
N ASP A 44 0.36 8.26 15.81
CA ASP A 44 -0.87 7.93 15.09
C ASP A 44 -1.66 6.85 15.83
N ARG A 45 -2.96 7.06 15.93
CA ARG A 45 -3.91 6.04 16.35
C ARG A 45 -4.60 5.45 15.13
N VAL A 46 -4.45 4.15 14.97
CA VAL A 46 -5.11 3.41 13.88
C VAL A 46 -6.37 2.77 14.45
N ASP A 47 -7.51 3.36 14.11
CA ASP A 47 -8.83 2.85 14.54
C ASP A 47 -9.33 1.78 13.55
N MET A 48 -9.26 0.51 13.98
CA MET A 48 -9.73 -0.65 13.22
C MET A 48 -10.78 -1.42 14.02
N PRO A 49 -11.65 -2.21 13.36
CA PRO A 49 -12.61 -3.05 14.05
C PRO A 49 -11.95 -4.02 15.04
N GLU A 50 -12.68 -4.41 16.06
CA GLU A 50 -12.24 -5.42 17.01
C GLU A 50 -11.86 -6.72 16.29
N GLY A 51 -10.76 -7.36 16.70
CA GLY A 51 -10.23 -8.57 16.10
C GLY A 51 -9.38 -8.35 14.84
N VAL A 52 -9.18 -7.12 14.39
CA VAL A 52 -8.24 -6.78 13.31
C VAL A 52 -6.88 -6.43 13.88
N THR A 53 -5.88 -7.23 13.59
CA THR A 53 -4.49 -6.96 13.99
C THR A 53 -3.88 -5.90 13.10
N VAL A 54 -3.23 -4.89 13.70
CA VAL A 54 -2.49 -3.86 12.96
C VAL A 54 -1.00 -4.07 13.14
N TYR A 55 -0.28 -4.15 12.03
CA TYR A 55 1.17 -4.22 11.93
C TYR A 55 1.71 -2.86 11.43
N PRO A 56 2.16 -1.99 12.33
CA PRO A 56 2.61 -0.64 11.95
C PRO A 56 4.03 -0.66 11.39
N VAL A 57 4.24 0.06 10.29
CA VAL A 57 5.57 0.44 9.79
C VAL A 57 5.82 1.88 10.22
N TYR A 58 6.72 2.07 11.20
CA TYR A 58 6.95 3.36 11.82
C TYR A 58 7.91 4.23 11.03
N PHE A 59 7.36 5.31 10.47
CA PHE A 59 8.12 6.44 9.93
C PHE A 59 8.51 7.43 11.04
N SER A 60 9.38 8.38 10.72
CA SER A 60 10.02 9.29 11.69
C SER A 60 10.67 8.50 12.83
N SER A 61 11.33 7.40 12.47
CA SER A 61 11.97 6.45 13.36
C SER A 61 13.43 6.23 12.95
N GLU A 62 14.16 5.44 13.73
CA GLU A 62 15.54 5.07 13.36
C GLU A 62 15.64 4.34 12.02
N LYS A 63 14.68 3.45 11.70
CA LYS A 63 14.66 2.69 10.44
C LYS A 63 14.18 3.52 9.25
N LEU A 64 13.25 4.45 9.46
CA LEU A 64 12.68 5.33 8.45
C LEU A 64 12.74 6.78 8.96
N PRO A 65 13.92 7.47 8.85
CA PRO A 65 14.14 8.78 9.48
C PRO A 65 13.49 9.94 8.69
N TYR A 66 12.36 9.69 8.06
CA TYR A 66 11.61 10.67 7.29
C TYR A 66 10.10 10.49 7.48
N PRO A 67 9.27 11.52 7.17
CA PRO A 67 7.82 11.46 7.30
C PRO A 67 7.18 10.36 6.44
N VAL A 68 5.98 9.93 6.84
CA VAL A 68 5.17 8.95 6.07
C VAL A 68 5.02 9.42 4.62
N VAL A 69 5.19 8.50 3.69
CA VAL A 69 5.09 8.81 2.26
C VAL A 69 3.68 9.24 1.87
N GLY A 70 3.59 10.15 0.89
CA GLY A 70 2.33 10.66 0.35
C GLY A 70 2.18 10.35 -1.14
N MET A 71 0.97 9.97 -1.56
CA MET A 71 0.62 9.76 -2.97
C MET A 71 0.21 11.06 -3.68
N SER A 72 0.33 12.20 -3.02
CA SER A 72 0.08 13.53 -3.56
C SER A 72 1.13 14.50 -3.05
N ASP A 73 1.33 15.61 -3.77
CA ASP A 73 2.24 16.67 -3.32
C ASP A 73 1.73 17.39 -2.08
N GLU A 74 0.41 17.43 -1.91
CA GLU A 74 -0.28 17.94 -0.73
C GLU A 74 -1.00 16.80 -0.02
N MET A 75 -0.63 16.60 1.24
CA MET A 75 -1.22 15.60 2.12
C MET A 75 -1.76 16.28 3.38
N PRO A 76 -2.77 15.71 4.05
CA PRO A 76 -3.30 16.25 5.30
C PRO A 76 -2.35 16.09 6.50
N TYR A 77 -1.14 15.61 6.27
CA TYR A 77 -0.06 15.45 7.24
C TYR A 77 1.29 15.75 6.57
N THR A 78 2.31 16.06 7.38
CA THR A 78 3.68 16.19 6.86
C THR A 78 4.11 14.88 6.21
N SER A 79 4.45 14.92 4.93
CA SER A 79 4.73 13.72 4.14
C SER A 79 5.99 13.83 3.31
N THR A 80 6.59 12.67 3.02
CA THR A 80 7.64 12.51 2.04
C THR A 80 7.02 12.25 0.67
N ARG A 81 7.35 13.06 -0.33
CA ARG A 81 6.87 12.83 -1.70
C ARG A 81 7.77 11.80 -2.39
N TYR A 82 7.20 10.91 -3.15
CA TYR A 82 7.98 9.89 -3.88
C TYR A 82 9.03 10.49 -4.82
N ARG A 83 8.76 11.67 -5.41
CA ARG A 83 9.75 12.36 -6.27
C ARG A 83 11.01 12.81 -5.52
N ASP A 84 10.94 12.96 -4.22
CA ASP A 84 12.04 13.42 -3.37
C ASP A 84 12.75 12.25 -2.67
N MET A 85 12.30 11.01 -2.88
CA MET A 85 12.95 9.83 -2.30
C MET A 85 14.27 9.53 -3.00
N THR A 86 15.32 9.40 -2.20
CA THR A 86 16.63 8.93 -2.64
C THR A 86 16.67 7.40 -2.74
N GLU A 87 17.72 6.85 -3.38
CA GLU A 87 17.94 5.39 -3.40
C GLU A 87 18.09 4.81 -1.98
N GLU A 88 18.74 5.53 -1.08
CA GLU A 88 18.87 5.15 0.32
C GLU A 88 17.49 5.07 1.01
N MET A 89 16.66 6.10 0.85
CA MET A 89 15.29 6.11 1.39
C MET A 89 14.44 4.99 0.81
N ALA A 90 14.56 4.70 -0.48
CA ALA A 90 13.88 3.58 -1.13
C ALA A 90 14.33 2.23 -0.57
N GLY A 91 15.62 2.06 -0.32
CA GLY A 91 16.18 0.88 0.33
C GLY A 91 15.68 0.69 1.75
N GLN A 92 15.67 1.76 2.56
CA GLN A 92 15.12 1.75 3.93
C GLN A 92 13.62 1.43 3.92
N PHE A 93 12.84 2.06 3.03
CA PHE A 93 11.42 1.79 2.85
C PHE A 93 11.16 0.30 2.55
N LYS A 94 11.86 -0.24 1.56
CA LYS A 94 11.76 -1.64 1.16
C LYS A 94 12.07 -2.56 2.34
N ALA A 95 13.18 -2.35 3.03
CA ALA A 95 13.60 -3.18 4.15
C ALA A 95 12.58 -3.16 5.30
N ALA A 96 12.12 -1.98 5.71
CA ALA A 96 11.18 -1.82 6.80
C ALA A 96 9.80 -2.43 6.50
N PHE A 97 9.27 -2.24 5.29
CA PHE A 97 8.00 -2.84 4.90
C PHE A 97 8.08 -4.35 4.76
N LEU A 98 9.15 -4.89 4.14
CA LEU A 98 9.28 -6.33 3.99
C LEU A 98 9.45 -7.04 5.33
N GLU A 99 10.21 -6.48 6.28
CA GLU A 99 10.32 -7.02 7.64
C GLU A 99 8.96 -7.18 8.32
N VAL A 100 8.12 -6.13 8.29
CA VAL A 100 6.79 -6.16 8.91
C VAL A 100 5.82 -7.05 8.12
N LEU A 101 5.94 -7.09 6.80
CA LEU A 101 5.13 -7.97 5.94
C LEU A 101 5.47 -9.45 6.17
N ASP A 102 6.75 -9.80 6.31
CA ASP A 102 7.19 -11.17 6.62
C ASP A 102 6.58 -11.62 7.94
N GLU A 103 6.66 -10.79 8.99
CA GLU A 103 6.03 -11.06 10.29
C GLU A 103 4.51 -11.25 10.16
N ALA A 104 3.83 -10.33 9.49
CA ALA A 104 2.38 -10.39 9.31
C ALA A 104 1.94 -11.62 8.50
N ILE A 105 2.67 -11.95 7.43
CA ILE A 105 2.37 -13.11 6.58
C ILE A 105 2.62 -14.44 7.33
N GLU A 106 3.69 -14.52 8.12
CA GLU A 106 3.97 -15.70 8.94
C GLU A 106 2.88 -15.93 9.99
N LYS A 107 2.49 -14.90 10.73
CA LYS A 107 1.51 -14.99 11.80
C LYS A 107 0.08 -15.20 11.31
N GLU A 108 -0.33 -14.42 10.30
CA GLU A 108 -1.71 -14.40 9.82
C GLU A 108 -1.98 -15.42 8.71
N ASN A 109 -0.94 -15.84 7.98
CA ASN A 109 -1.01 -16.73 6.82
C ASN A 109 -2.18 -16.35 5.88
N PRO A 110 -2.18 -15.14 5.30
CA PRO A 110 -3.29 -14.64 4.52
C PRO A 110 -3.49 -15.42 3.22
N ASP A 111 -4.76 -15.63 2.85
CA ASP A 111 -5.16 -16.19 1.56
C ASP A 111 -5.02 -15.16 0.44
N ILE A 112 -5.18 -13.86 0.79
CA ILE A 112 -5.13 -12.73 -0.15
C ILE A 112 -4.45 -11.55 0.52
N ILE A 113 -3.57 -10.87 -0.23
CA ILE A 113 -3.00 -9.57 0.14
C ILE A 113 -3.71 -8.50 -0.70
N LEU A 114 -4.37 -7.54 -0.04
CA LEU A 114 -5.05 -6.40 -0.68
C LEU A 114 -4.17 -5.15 -0.55
N CYS A 115 -3.59 -4.70 -1.65
CA CYS A 115 -2.73 -3.52 -1.69
C CYS A 115 -3.53 -2.28 -2.09
N HIS A 116 -3.37 -1.20 -1.33
CA HIS A 116 -3.94 0.10 -1.66
C HIS A 116 -2.87 0.95 -2.36
N HIS A 117 -3.24 1.46 -3.54
CA HIS A 117 -2.41 2.07 -4.59
C HIS A 117 -1.61 1.07 -5.44
N LEU A 118 -1.71 1.26 -6.76
CA LEU A 118 -0.91 0.54 -7.76
C LEU A 118 0.45 1.23 -7.93
N TYR A 119 1.25 1.20 -6.87
CA TYR A 119 2.52 1.93 -6.84
C TYR A 119 3.64 1.10 -6.18
N TYR A 120 4.69 1.75 -5.70
CA TYR A 120 5.94 1.13 -5.28
C TYR A 120 5.78 0.00 -4.26
N LEU A 121 5.04 0.20 -3.16
CA LEU A 121 4.81 -0.86 -2.16
C LEU A 121 4.13 -2.08 -2.76
N THR A 122 3.11 -1.89 -3.58
CA THR A 122 2.39 -2.98 -4.26
C THR A 122 3.31 -3.75 -5.20
N ALA A 123 4.18 -3.05 -5.94
CA ALA A 123 5.19 -3.66 -6.80
C ALA A 123 6.21 -4.48 -5.98
N LEU A 124 6.68 -3.95 -4.84
CA LEU A 124 7.55 -4.67 -3.91
C LEU A 124 6.91 -5.97 -3.40
N ILE A 125 5.64 -5.89 -3.00
CA ILE A 125 4.89 -7.05 -2.52
C ILE A 125 4.75 -8.10 -3.62
N ARG A 126 4.39 -7.70 -4.85
CA ARG A 126 4.27 -8.65 -5.96
C ARG A 126 5.59 -9.34 -6.28
N ALA A 127 6.69 -8.58 -6.29
CA ALA A 127 8.02 -9.13 -6.57
C ALA A 127 8.51 -10.08 -5.47
N HIS A 128 8.24 -9.72 -4.20
CA HIS A 128 8.76 -10.47 -3.04
C HIS A 128 7.94 -11.73 -2.72
N TYR A 129 6.63 -11.71 -2.96
CA TYR A 129 5.72 -12.82 -2.67
C TYR A 129 5.06 -13.39 -3.95
N PRO A 130 5.83 -13.97 -4.88
CA PRO A 130 5.30 -14.41 -6.18
C PRO A 130 4.27 -15.55 -6.07
N ALA A 131 4.27 -16.31 -4.98
CA ALA A 131 3.33 -17.39 -4.73
C ALA A 131 2.03 -16.96 -4.02
N LYS A 132 1.97 -15.72 -3.48
CA LYS A 132 0.78 -15.22 -2.81
C LYS A 132 -0.18 -14.57 -3.81
N LYS A 133 -1.48 -14.62 -3.52
CA LYS A 133 -2.49 -13.86 -4.26
C LYS A 133 -2.44 -12.40 -3.85
N VAL A 134 -2.05 -11.53 -4.77
CA VAL A 134 -1.90 -10.09 -4.53
C VAL A 134 -2.87 -9.33 -5.42
N TYR A 135 -3.79 -8.59 -4.79
CA TYR A 135 -4.77 -7.74 -5.45
C TYR A 135 -4.48 -6.28 -5.18
N GLY A 136 -4.68 -5.42 -6.17
CA GLY A 136 -4.40 -4.00 -6.05
C GLY A 136 -5.63 -3.14 -6.30
N PHE A 137 -5.82 -2.09 -5.47
CA PHE A 137 -6.83 -1.04 -5.69
C PHE A 137 -6.18 0.20 -6.31
N CYS A 138 -6.76 0.66 -7.43
CA CYS A 138 -6.38 1.93 -8.06
C CYS A 138 -7.12 3.09 -7.38
N HIS A 139 -6.37 4.06 -6.86
CA HIS A 139 -6.92 5.27 -6.21
C HIS A 139 -6.74 6.56 -7.04
N ASN A 140 -6.46 6.46 -8.33
CA ASN A 140 -6.25 7.56 -9.26
C ASN A 140 -4.98 8.40 -9.03
N THR A 141 -4.56 8.64 -7.80
CA THR A 141 -3.29 9.32 -7.47
C THR A 141 -2.09 8.50 -7.89
N ASP A 142 -2.17 7.17 -7.81
CA ASP A 142 -1.17 6.23 -8.32
C ASP A 142 -0.96 6.37 -9.84
N LEU A 143 -2.02 6.51 -10.62
CA LEU A 143 -1.93 6.75 -12.06
C LEU A 143 -1.24 8.08 -12.37
N ARG A 144 -1.57 9.15 -11.62
CA ARG A 144 -0.91 10.46 -11.75
C ARG A 144 0.58 10.38 -11.42
N GLN A 145 0.94 9.67 -10.35
CA GLN A 145 2.35 9.45 -9.98
C GLN A 145 3.09 8.72 -11.10
N MET A 146 2.49 7.68 -11.68
CA MET A 146 3.09 6.92 -12.79
C MET A 146 3.29 7.76 -14.06
N GLU A 147 2.44 8.74 -14.30
CA GLU A 147 2.56 9.66 -15.44
C GLU A 147 3.64 10.72 -15.22
N SER A 148 3.76 11.26 -14.00
CA SER A 148 4.52 12.48 -13.71
C SER A 148 5.87 12.26 -13.01
N ILE A 149 6.09 11.10 -12.34
CA ILE A 149 7.26 10.85 -11.50
C ILE A 149 8.08 9.68 -12.05
N LEU A 150 9.41 9.82 -12.03
CA LEU A 150 10.32 8.80 -12.53
C LEU A 150 10.73 7.76 -11.47
N PHE A 151 10.46 8.03 -10.19
CA PHE A 151 10.84 7.17 -9.08
C PHE A 151 10.36 5.73 -9.30
N GLU A 152 11.30 4.80 -9.35
CA GLU A 152 11.08 3.34 -9.51
C GLU A 152 10.11 2.95 -10.64
N ARG A 153 9.86 3.85 -11.60
CA ARG A 153 8.83 3.70 -12.64
C ARG A 153 8.95 2.39 -13.42
N ASN A 154 10.17 2.01 -13.82
CA ASN A 154 10.38 0.80 -14.60
C ASN A 154 10.07 -0.46 -13.79
N PHE A 155 10.50 -0.49 -12.53
CA PHE A 155 10.19 -1.58 -11.61
C PHE A 155 8.69 -1.70 -11.36
N ILE A 156 8.00 -0.58 -11.10
CA ILE A 156 6.55 -0.55 -10.89
C ILE A 156 5.81 -1.06 -12.12
N ARG A 157 6.18 -0.59 -13.32
CA ARG A 157 5.58 -1.05 -14.60
C ARG A 157 5.82 -2.53 -14.86
N GLN A 158 6.92 -3.08 -14.41
CA GLN A 158 7.22 -4.49 -14.57
C GLN A 158 6.41 -5.37 -13.62
N GLU A 159 6.12 -4.91 -12.40
CA GLU A 159 5.52 -5.74 -11.36
C GLU A 159 3.99 -5.59 -11.25
N ILE A 160 3.43 -4.40 -11.46
CA ILE A 160 1.97 -4.17 -11.35
C ILE A 160 1.15 -5.05 -12.30
N PRO A 161 1.54 -5.28 -13.58
CA PRO A 161 0.80 -6.18 -14.47
C PRO A 161 0.77 -7.65 -14.04
N LYS A 162 1.64 -8.06 -13.12
CA LYS A 162 1.68 -9.42 -12.58
C LYS A 162 0.74 -9.64 -11.40
N LEU A 163 -0.02 -8.62 -10.98
CA LEU A 163 -1.02 -8.76 -9.93
C LEU A 163 -2.12 -9.74 -10.37
N ASP A 164 -2.61 -10.55 -9.42
CA ASP A 164 -3.70 -11.51 -9.70
C ASP A 164 -5.03 -10.80 -10.02
N ARG A 165 -5.25 -9.61 -9.44
CA ARG A 165 -6.38 -8.72 -9.76
C ARG A 165 -6.05 -7.26 -9.51
N ILE A 166 -6.64 -6.40 -10.36
CA ILE A 166 -6.65 -4.96 -10.19
C ILE A 166 -8.10 -4.47 -10.12
N PHE A 167 -8.41 -3.70 -9.09
CA PHE A 167 -9.71 -3.08 -8.90
C PHE A 167 -9.63 -1.59 -9.26
N ALA A 168 -10.35 -1.21 -10.31
CA ALA A 168 -10.61 0.18 -10.64
C ALA A 168 -11.89 0.63 -9.92
N LEU A 169 -11.81 1.73 -9.18
CA LEU A 169 -12.97 2.27 -8.43
C LEU A 169 -13.94 3.03 -9.34
N GLN A 170 -13.50 3.38 -10.56
CA GLN A 170 -14.28 4.10 -11.56
C GLN A 170 -13.97 3.56 -12.96
N GLU A 171 -14.95 3.57 -13.86
CA GLU A 171 -14.77 3.06 -15.22
C GLU A 171 -13.66 3.79 -15.98
N ALA A 172 -13.55 5.11 -15.81
CA ALA A 172 -12.48 5.91 -16.43
C ALA A 172 -11.07 5.49 -16.02
N GLN A 173 -10.89 4.85 -14.86
CA GLN A 173 -9.59 4.33 -14.42
C GLN A 173 -9.19 3.09 -15.22
N LYS A 174 -10.11 2.24 -15.63
CA LYS A 174 -9.80 1.01 -16.38
C LYS A 174 -9.01 1.31 -17.65
N GLU A 175 -9.42 2.31 -18.41
CA GLU A 175 -8.74 2.68 -19.66
C GLU A 175 -7.36 3.26 -19.39
N LYS A 176 -7.18 3.99 -18.29
CA LYS A 176 -5.87 4.52 -17.89
C LYS A 176 -4.95 3.41 -17.41
N ILE A 177 -5.44 2.47 -16.59
CA ILE A 177 -4.68 1.32 -16.11
C ILE A 177 -4.14 0.53 -17.31
N LYS A 178 -4.99 0.16 -18.28
CA LYS A 178 -4.58 -0.54 -19.50
C LYS A 178 -3.47 0.18 -20.27
N LYS A 179 -3.52 1.52 -20.35
CA LYS A 179 -2.50 2.33 -21.02
C LYS A 179 -1.16 2.36 -20.29
N ILE A 180 -1.17 2.29 -18.97
CA ILE A 180 0.05 2.28 -18.14
C ILE A 180 0.71 0.91 -18.15
N GLU A 181 -0.10 -0.17 -18.16
CA GLU A 181 0.38 -1.56 -18.13
C GLU A 181 1.12 -1.96 -19.42
N TYR A 182 0.79 -1.37 -20.58
CA TYR A 182 1.27 -1.83 -21.90
C TYR A 182 2.24 -0.85 -22.59
N LYS A 183 2.77 0.15 -21.91
CA LYS A 183 3.82 1.06 -22.39
C LYS A 183 5.03 0.94 -21.48
#